data_6f9afe65df063dbf45aa969a552e3079
#
_entry.id   6f9afe65df063dbf45aa969a552e3079
#
_cell.length_a   1.000
_cell.length_b   1.000
_cell.length_c   1.000
_cell.angle_alpha   90.00
_cell.angle_beta   90.00
_cell.angle_gamma   90.00
#
_symmetry.space_group_name_H-M   'P 1'
#
loop_
_entity.id
_entity.type
_entity.pdbx_description
1 polymer ?
#
loop_
_entity_poly.entity_id
_entity_poly.type
_entity_poly.pdbx_seq_one_letter_code
_entity_poly.pdbx_strand_id
1 'polypeptide(L)'
;VDQTDGILLRNAEGQMVVLALTLHSKQPKRAMISADKAFIEIMEYPRADVATITWTDDGKQEQVQVGRTANALAYVLADLEVAVSGDASAQAQLEVSKDVMELMTGLRNDWNFLYPEEQ
;
A
#
# COMPACT_ATOMS: atom_id res chain seq x y z
N VAL A 1 -17.30 6.78 11.59
CA VAL A 1 -16.11 6.10 11.05
C VAL A 1 -16.58 4.81 10.40
N ASP A 2 -16.18 4.59 9.17
CA ASP A 2 -16.30 3.34 8.45
C ASP A 2 -15.59 2.21 9.24
N GLN A 3 -16.23 1.08 9.32
CA GLN A 3 -15.78 -0.03 10.16
C GLN A 3 -15.31 -1.23 9.34
N THR A 4 -15.84 -1.34 8.14
CA THR A 4 -15.51 -2.44 7.22
C THR A 4 -15.70 -1.98 5.79
N ASP A 5 -14.65 -2.12 4.97
CA ASP A 5 -14.62 -1.67 3.59
C ASP A 5 -14.19 -2.78 2.65
N GLY A 6 -14.86 -2.83 1.52
CA GLY A 6 -14.44 -3.61 0.35
C GLY A 6 -14.21 -2.65 -0.82
N ILE A 7 -13.00 -2.63 -1.34
CA ILE A 7 -12.62 -1.70 -2.40
C ILE A 7 -12.11 -2.49 -3.61
N LEU A 8 -12.66 -2.18 -4.78
CA LEU A 8 -12.21 -2.68 -6.06
C LEU A 8 -11.73 -1.50 -6.90
N LEU A 9 -10.46 -1.50 -7.26
CA LEU A 9 -9.86 -0.48 -8.11
C LEU A 9 -9.43 -1.09 -9.44
N ARG A 10 -9.46 -0.28 -10.49
CA ARG A 10 -8.94 -0.62 -11.81
C ARG A 10 -8.28 0.61 -12.44
N ASN A 11 -7.08 0.43 -12.95
CA ASN A 11 -6.40 1.51 -13.67
C ASN A 11 -6.71 1.46 -15.19
N ALA A 12 -6.17 2.43 -15.92
CA ALA A 12 -6.37 2.55 -17.37
C ALA A 12 -5.79 1.36 -18.15
N GLU A 13 -4.72 0.73 -17.67
CA GLU A 13 -4.09 -0.46 -18.26
C GLU A 13 -4.83 -1.75 -17.95
N GLY A 14 -5.91 -1.70 -17.16
CA GLY A 14 -6.73 -2.85 -16.83
C GLY A 14 -6.24 -3.67 -15.62
N GLN A 15 -5.21 -3.22 -14.93
CA GLN A 15 -4.76 -3.83 -13.67
C GLN A 15 -5.82 -3.62 -12.60
N MET A 16 -6.00 -4.61 -11.75
CA MET A 16 -7.03 -4.60 -10.71
C MET A 16 -6.41 -4.75 -9.32
N VAL A 17 -6.98 -4.04 -8.36
CA VAL A 17 -6.65 -4.17 -6.94
C VAL A 17 -7.92 -4.45 -6.16
N VAL A 18 -7.86 -5.42 -5.26
CA VAL A 18 -8.94 -5.74 -4.32
C VAL A 18 -8.43 -5.53 -2.91
N LEU A 19 -9.11 -4.69 -2.15
CA LEU A 19 -8.80 -4.43 -0.75
C LEU A 19 -9.99 -4.87 0.12
N ALA A 20 -9.69 -5.54 1.23
CA ALA A 20 -10.65 -5.86 2.27
C ALA A 20 -10.08 -5.36 3.60
N LEU A 21 -10.78 -4.43 4.22
CA LEU A 21 -10.37 -3.75 5.43
C LEU A 21 -11.46 -3.90 6.49
N THR A 22 -11.08 -4.12 7.75
CA THR A 22 -12.06 -4.15 8.84
C THR A 22 -11.42 -3.78 10.18
N LEU A 23 -12.19 -3.07 11.00
CA LEU A 23 -11.87 -2.80 12.40
C LEU A 23 -12.52 -3.82 13.35
N HIS A 24 -13.47 -4.62 12.86
CA HIS A 24 -14.23 -5.57 13.69
C HIS A 24 -13.58 -6.92 13.89
N SER A 25 -12.73 -7.35 12.94
CA SER A 25 -12.10 -8.65 13.01
C SER A 25 -10.62 -8.58 12.69
N LYS A 26 -9.85 -9.46 13.34
CA LYS A 26 -8.44 -9.63 13.03
C LYS A 26 -8.31 -10.62 11.88
N GLN A 27 -7.70 -10.19 10.79
CA GLN A 27 -7.33 -11.03 9.65
C GLN A 27 -5.82 -10.99 9.41
N PRO A 28 -5.24 -11.97 8.71
CA PRO A 28 -3.84 -11.94 8.34
C PRO A 28 -3.56 -10.68 7.48
N LYS A 29 -2.56 -9.91 7.86
CA LYS A 29 -2.07 -8.78 7.07
C LYS A 29 -1.20 -9.32 5.95
N ARG A 30 -1.74 -9.32 4.75
CA ARG A 30 -1.03 -9.85 3.60
C ARG A 30 -1.37 -9.03 2.36
N ALA A 31 -0.37 -8.83 1.49
CA ALA A 31 -0.57 -8.36 0.14
C ALA A 31 -0.10 -9.44 -0.84
N MET A 32 -0.77 -9.53 -1.99
CA MET A 32 -0.39 -10.41 -3.09
C MET A 32 -0.42 -9.63 -4.39
N ILE A 33 0.64 -9.72 -5.18
CA ILE A 33 0.75 -9.13 -6.50
C ILE A 33 0.91 -10.27 -7.51
N SER A 34 -0.04 -10.40 -8.42
CA SER A 34 -0.02 -11.42 -9.46
C SER A 34 0.42 -10.82 -10.79
N ALA A 35 1.33 -11.50 -11.46
CA ALA A 35 1.82 -11.18 -12.80
C ALA A 35 1.81 -12.43 -13.68
N ASP A 36 2.16 -12.30 -14.97
CA ASP A 36 2.06 -13.38 -15.95
C ASP A 36 2.93 -14.60 -15.61
N LYS A 37 4.09 -14.38 -15.02
CA LYS A 37 5.11 -15.43 -14.80
C LYS A 37 5.43 -15.69 -13.35
N ALA A 38 4.91 -14.90 -12.44
CA ALA A 38 5.18 -15.00 -11.01
C ALA A 38 4.09 -14.32 -10.20
N PHE A 39 4.01 -14.68 -8.94
CA PHE A 39 3.31 -13.86 -7.95
C PHE A 39 4.21 -13.55 -6.76
N ILE A 40 3.93 -12.43 -6.10
CA ILE A 40 4.67 -11.95 -4.94
C ILE A 40 3.73 -11.96 -3.74
N GLU A 41 4.16 -12.55 -2.64
CA GLU A 41 3.47 -12.50 -1.36
C GLU A 41 4.27 -11.67 -0.37
N ILE A 42 3.57 -10.74 0.30
CA ILE A 42 4.12 -9.89 1.35
C ILE A 42 3.27 -10.11 2.59
N MET A 43 3.83 -10.72 3.61
CA MET A 43 3.16 -10.96 4.88
C MET A 43 3.46 -9.84 5.87
N GLU A 44 2.51 -9.60 6.80
CA GLU A 44 2.65 -8.62 7.89
C GLU A 44 2.87 -7.16 7.44
N TYR A 45 2.36 -6.80 6.23
CA TYR A 45 2.43 -5.39 5.83
C TYR A 45 1.68 -4.49 6.85
N PRO A 46 1.98 -3.20 6.95
CA PRO A 46 2.95 -2.42 6.19
C PRO A 46 4.38 -2.51 6.73
N ARG A 47 4.64 -3.35 7.70
CA ARG A 47 5.95 -3.49 8.34
C ARG A 47 6.66 -4.78 7.93
N ALA A 48 6.41 -5.22 6.70
CA ALA A 48 7.10 -6.35 6.12
C ALA A 48 8.53 -5.97 5.73
N ASP A 49 9.45 -6.86 5.99
CA ASP A 49 10.84 -6.79 5.52
C ASP A 49 11.21 -7.95 4.58
N VAL A 50 10.28 -8.87 4.37
CA VAL A 50 10.44 -10.02 3.48
C VAL A 50 9.28 -10.10 2.49
N ALA A 51 9.61 -10.31 1.22
CA ALA A 51 8.67 -10.70 0.17
C ALA A 51 9.08 -12.06 -0.40
N THR A 52 8.11 -12.89 -0.76
CA THR A 52 8.35 -14.17 -1.42
C THR A 52 7.85 -14.10 -2.85
N ILE A 53 8.73 -14.31 -3.82
CA ILE A 53 8.40 -14.43 -5.23
C ILE A 53 8.27 -15.91 -5.54
N THR A 54 7.14 -16.30 -6.15
CA THR A 54 6.92 -17.68 -6.64
C THR A 54 6.74 -17.65 -8.15
N TRP A 55 7.60 -18.33 -8.88
CA TRP A 55 7.53 -18.47 -10.33
C TRP A 55 6.47 -19.50 -10.71
N THR A 56 5.63 -19.18 -11.70
CA THR A 56 4.47 -20.00 -12.05
C THR A 56 4.81 -21.21 -12.94
N ASP A 57 5.94 -21.21 -13.63
CA ASP A 57 6.37 -22.25 -14.56
C ASP A 57 7.00 -23.47 -13.86
N ASP A 58 7.78 -23.25 -12.81
CA ASP A 58 8.51 -24.30 -12.11
C ASP A 58 8.23 -24.35 -10.59
N GLY A 59 7.46 -23.39 -10.07
CA GLY A 59 7.15 -23.28 -8.65
C GLY A 59 8.35 -22.84 -7.77
N LYS A 60 9.44 -22.42 -8.39
CA LYS A 60 10.62 -21.93 -7.67
C LYS A 60 10.26 -20.72 -6.83
N GLN A 61 10.79 -20.68 -5.63
CA GLN A 61 10.61 -19.57 -4.72
C GLN A 61 11.94 -18.84 -4.50
N GLU A 62 11.81 -17.51 -4.41
CA GLU A 62 12.88 -16.59 -4.05
C GLU A 62 12.39 -15.67 -2.95
N GLN A 63 13.19 -15.50 -1.91
CA GLN A 63 12.92 -14.52 -0.87
C GLN A 63 13.75 -13.27 -1.08
N VAL A 64 13.08 -12.13 -1.08
CA VAL A 64 13.69 -10.81 -1.12
C VAL A 64 13.56 -10.20 0.27
N GLN A 65 14.67 -9.94 0.92
CA GLN A 65 14.70 -9.27 2.21
C GLN A 65 15.35 -7.91 2.08
N VAL A 66 14.58 -6.85 2.35
CA VAL A 66 15.02 -5.47 2.19
C VAL A 66 14.56 -4.63 3.38
N GLY A 67 15.46 -3.80 3.88
CA GLY A 67 15.16 -2.87 4.95
C GLY A 67 15.16 -3.50 6.35
N ARG A 68 14.77 -2.70 7.32
CA ARG A 68 14.59 -3.07 8.73
C ARG A 68 13.39 -2.32 9.30
N THR A 69 12.33 -3.04 9.62
CA THR A 69 11.08 -2.41 10.09
C THR A 69 11.07 -2.09 11.58
N ALA A 70 12.05 -2.53 12.35
CA ALA A 70 12.11 -2.33 13.79
C ALA A 70 12.08 -0.84 14.21
N ASN A 71 12.61 0.04 13.36
CA ASN A 71 12.59 1.49 13.59
C ASN A 71 12.07 2.24 12.37
N ALA A 72 10.85 1.92 11.96
CA ALA A 72 10.23 2.47 10.74
C ALA A 72 10.13 4.01 10.73
N LEU A 73 9.97 4.63 11.90
CA LEU A 73 9.92 6.11 11.99
C LEU A 73 11.24 6.78 11.64
N ALA A 74 12.37 6.10 11.76
CA ALA A 74 13.65 6.67 11.34
C ALA A 74 13.70 6.93 9.83
N TYR A 75 13.04 6.10 9.02
CA TYR A 75 12.93 6.33 7.57
C TYR A 75 12.11 7.57 7.26
N VAL A 76 11.01 7.80 7.99
CA VAL A 76 10.18 9.00 7.81
C VAL A 76 10.98 10.28 8.10
N LEU A 77 11.80 10.25 9.15
CA LEU A 77 12.67 11.40 9.49
C LEU A 77 13.76 11.63 8.44
N ALA A 78 14.37 10.54 7.94
CA ALA A 78 15.36 10.62 6.88
C ALA A 78 14.76 11.18 5.57
N ASP A 79 13.57 10.73 5.20
CA ASP A 79 12.85 11.23 4.02
C ASP A 79 12.48 12.71 4.18
N LEU A 80 12.08 13.13 5.38
CA LEU A 80 11.80 14.54 5.68
C LEU A 80 13.07 15.41 5.54
N GLU A 81 14.20 14.92 6.03
CA GLU A 81 15.48 15.61 5.92
C GLU A 81 15.89 15.80 4.44
N VAL A 82 15.72 14.74 3.63
CA VAL A 82 15.92 14.78 2.18
C VAL A 82 14.98 15.77 1.50
N ALA A 83 13.69 15.79 1.89
CA ALA A 83 12.69 16.71 1.36
C ALA A 83 13.05 18.18 1.65
N VAL A 84 13.49 18.48 2.87
CA VAL A 84 13.91 19.84 3.28
C VAL A 84 15.16 20.29 2.53
N SER A 85 16.06 19.36 2.16
CA SER A 85 17.25 19.68 1.37
C SER A 85 16.95 20.02 -0.10
N GLY A 86 15.69 19.79 -0.56
CA GLY A 86 15.27 20.07 -1.93
C GLY A 86 15.64 18.97 -2.94
N ASP A 87 15.92 17.77 -2.48
CA ASP A 87 16.24 16.64 -3.35
C ASP A 87 14.99 16.14 -4.11
N ALA A 88 15.13 15.92 -5.41
CA ALA A 88 14.04 15.51 -6.28
C ALA A 88 13.45 14.13 -5.92
N SER A 89 14.19 13.25 -5.26
CA SER A 89 13.68 11.95 -4.82
C SER A 89 12.57 12.07 -3.77
N ALA A 90 12.64 13.09 -2.92
CA ALA A 90 11.60 13.36 -1.94
C ALA A 90 10.29 13.88 -2.57
N GLN A 91 10.40 14.57 -3.70
CA GLN A 91 9.23 15.04 -4.44
C GLN A 91 8.37 13.87 -4.94
N ALA A 92 8.99 12.79 -5.42
CA ALA A 92 8.27 11.60 -5.87
C ALA A 92 7.45 10.94 -4.72
N GLN A 93 7.98 10.92 -3.51
CA GLN A 93 7.26 10.42 -2.31
C GLN A 93 6.04 11.28 -1.98
N LEU A 94 6.17 12.60 -2.11
CA LEU A 94 5.08 13.53 -1.87
C LEU A 94 3.95 13.38 -2.90
N GLU A 95 4.27 13.18 -4.19
CA GLU A 95 3.28 12.93 -5.22
C GLU A 95 2.50 11.63 -4.98
N VAL A 96 3.17 10.54 -4.60
CA VAL A 96 2.49 9.28 -4.20
C VAL A 96 1.53 9.52 -3.03
N SER A 97 1.93 10.28 -2.03
CA SER A 97 1.07 10.61 -0.89
C SER A 97 -0.16 11.41 -1.31
N LYS A 98 0.01 12.34 -2.24
CA LYS A 98 -1.08 13.13 -2.82
C LYS A 98 -2.06 12.24 -3.60
N ASP A 99 -1.56 11.36 -4.47
CA ASP A 99 -2.38 10.42 -5.24
C ASP A 99 -3.21 9.51 -4.32
N VAL A 100 -2.62 9.01 -3.24
CA VAL A 100 -3.34 8.22 -2.23
C VAL A 100 -4.45 9.04 -1.56
N MET A 101 -4.18 10.29 -1.20
CA MET A 101 -5.19 11.16 -0.60
C MET A 101 -6.33 11.51 -1.56
N GLU A 102 -6.03 11.72 -2.84
CA GLU A 102 -7.04 11.94 -3.88
C GLU A 102 -7.92 10.70 -4.06
N LEU A 103 -7.32 9.50 -4.11
CA LEU A 103 -8.05 8.24 -4.18
C LEU A 103 -8.97 8.05 -2.98
N MET A 104 -8.47 8.23 -1.77
CA MET A 104 -9.26 8.10 -0.53
C MET A 104 -10.42 9.09 -0.48
N THR A 105 -10.19 10.32 -0.94
CA THR A 105 -11.25 11.35 -1.02
C THR A 105 -12.31 10.95 -2.05
N GLY A 106 -11.91 10.43 -3.20
CA GLY A 106 -12.82 9.90 -4.22
C GLY A 106 -13.71 8.79 -3.67
N LEU A 107 -13.12 7.80 -3.01
CA LEU A 107 -13.86 6.69 -2.38
C LEU A 107 -14.88 7.19 -1.34
N ARG A 108 -14.49 8.14 -0.48
CA ARG A 108 -15.41 8.73 0.50
C ARG A 108 -16.61 9.42 -0.18
N ASN A 109 -16.35 10.14 -1.25
CA ASN A 109 -17.38 10.81 -2.03
C ASN A 109 -18.35 9.80 -2.68
N ASP A 110 -17.81 8.71 -3.25
CA ASP A 110 -18.63 7.65 -3.86
C ASP A 110 -19.51 6.95 -2.83
N TRP A 111 -19.04 6.81 -1.60
CA TRP A 111 -19.81 6.24 -0.48
C TRP A 111 -20.76 7.26 0.18
N ASN A 112 -20.74 8.51 -0.25
CA ASN A 112 -21.46 9.63 0.38
C ASN A 112 -21.13 9.74 1.89
N PHE A 113 -19.88 9.47 2.24
CA PHE A 113 -19.38 9.50 3.61
C PHE A 113 -18.72 10.85 3.88
N LEU A 114 -19.44 11.70 4.62
CA LEU A 114 -18.94 13.01 5.05
C LEU A 114 -18.69 13.00 6.55
N TYR A 115 -17.62 13.64 6.99
CA TYR A 115 -17.43 13.90 8.41
C TYR A 115 -18.39 14.97 8.91
N PRO A 116 -18.70 14.99 10.21
CA PRO A 116 -19.63 16.01 10.75
C PRO A 116 -19.22 17.46 10.45
N GLU A 117 -17.93 17.71 10.34
CA GLU A 117 -17.36 19.03 10.05
C GLU A 117 -17.48 19.44 8.56
N GLU A 118 -17.84 18.50 7.69
CA GLU A 118 -18.00 18.68 6.23
C GLU A 118 -19.47 18.80 5.80
N GLN A 119 -20.41 18.71 6.76
CA GLN A 119 -21.86 18.75 6.53
C GLN A 119 -22.43 20.16 6.59
#